data_258efa7c64cfc118d57dfe78f5e82b2c
#
_entry.id   258efa7c64cfc118d57dfe78f5e82b2c
#
_cell.length_a   1.000
_cell.length_b   1.000
_cell.length_c   1.000
_cell.angle_alpha   90.00
_cell.angle_beta   90.00
_cell.angle_gamma   90.00
#
_symmetry.space_group_name_H-M   'P 1'
#
loop_
_entity.id
_entity.type
_entity.pdbx_description
1 polymer ?
#
loop_
_entity_poly.entity_id
_entity_poly.type
_entity_poly.pdbx_seq_one_letter_code
_entity_poly.pdbx_strand_id
1 'polypeptide(L)'
;MKEKTRVLLVDDHTILRTGLRMFFDSQQDMVVVGEAVCGEDALEKVQVLQPDVVILDISMPGMSGIEAIARIKQLTPDVGILMLTMHEAEEYLQQAMQAGASGYVLKKAADSELLEAVRAVARKEIFLHPEMANLLIQSILHPVTTEGSKKSLNLSARETEVLKLVALGHTNKEIGQELDVSIKTVETHKARIMGKTGCERRSELVRYAMQEGYI
;
A
#
# COMPACT_ATOMS: atom_id res chain seq x y z
N MET A 1 17.45 -31.93 4.71
CA MET A 1 17.32 -30.60 5.35
C MET A 1 16.13 -29.94 4.70
N LYS A 2 15.21 -29.35 5.48
CA LYS A 2 14.07 -28.60 4.92
C LYS A 2 14.61 -27.34 4.24
N GLU A 3 14.23 -27.10 3.01
CA GLU A 3 14.70 -25.94 2.25
C GLU A 3 14.18 -24.65 2.96
N LYS A 4 15.04 -23.62 3.07
CA LYS A 4 14.68 -22.39 3.74
C LYS A 4 13.78 -21.55 2.84
N THR A 5 12.76 -20.92 3.41
CA THR A 5 11.91 -19.93 2.71
C THR A 5 12.76 -18.75 2.26
N ARG A 6 12.75 -18.46 0.98
CA ARG A 6 13.53 -17.39 0.32
C ARG A 6 12.71 -16.10 0.30
N VAL A 7 13.16 -15.09 1.01
CA VAL A 7 12.43 -13.83 1.20
C VAL A 7 13.12 -12.70 0.44
N LEU A 8 12.37 -11.94 -0.36
CA LEU A 8 12.78 -10.66 -0.94
C LEU A 8 12.13 -9.52 -0.15
N LEU A 9 12.93 -8.57 0.36
CA LEU A 9 12.44 -7.39 1.08
C LEU A 9 12.35 -6.20 0.12
N VAL A 10 11.19 -5.53 0.10
CA VAL A 10 10.94 -4.38 -0.78
C VAL A 10 10.35 -3.23 0.03
N ASP A 11 11.17 -2.24 0.36
CA ASP A 11 10.81 -1.08 1.18
C ASP A 11 11.83 0.04 0.91
N ASP A 12 11.45 1.29 0.84
CA ASP A 12 12.38 2.41 0.62
C ASP A 12 13.09 2.87 1.90
N HIS A 13 12.62 2.41 3.08
CA HIS A 13 13.20 2.75 4.38
C HIS A 13 14.40 1.84 4.73
N THR A 14 15.62 2.33 4.54
CA THR A 14 16.86 1.55 4.74
C THR A 14 16.98 0.94 6.13
N ILE A 15 16.65 1.68 7.20
CA ILE A 15 16.76 1.19 8.59
C ILE A 15 15.81 0.01 8.82
N LEU A 16 14.58 0.12 8.35
CA LEU A 16 13.58 -0.95 8.48
C LEU A 16 14.03 -2.19 7.70
N ARG A 17 14.45 -2.03 6.45
CA ARG A 17 14.95 -3.14 5.63
C ARG A 17 16.12 -3.87 6.28
N THR A 18 17.11 -3.12 6.82
CA THR A 18 18.24 -3.71 7.55
C THR A 18 17.77 -4.49 8.78
N GLY A 19 16.85 -3.93 9.56
CA GLY A 19 16.28 -4.61 10.73
C GLY A 19 15.54 -5.90 10.35
N LEU A 20 14.68 -5.85 9.33
CA LEU A 20 13.96 -7.01 8.81
C LEU A 20 14.91 -8.09 8.29
N ARG A 21 15.99 -7.71 7.59
CA ARG A 21 17.00 -8.66 7.14
C ARG A 21 17.62 -9.42 8.32
N MET A 22 18.12 -8.69 9.32
CA MET A 22 18.69 -9.31 10.52
C MET A 22 17.69 -10.22 11.23
N PHE A 23 16.44 -9.79 11.31
CA PHE A 23 15.36 -10.52 11.95
C PHE A 23 15.05 -11.83 11.23
N PHE A 24 14.88 -11.83 9.89
CA PHE A 24 14.60 -13.03 9.13
C PHE A 24 15.82 -13.95 9.02
N ASP A 25 17.02 -13.41 8.83
CA ASP A 25 18.23 -14.22 8.75
C ASP A 25 18.58 -14.91 10.08
N SER A 26 18.07 -14.42 11.22
CA SER A 26 18.17 -15.08 12.52
C SER A 26 17.27 -16.33 12.64
N GLN A 27 16.30 -16.51 11.74
CA GLN A 27 15.42 -17.67 11.75
C GLN A 27 16.07 -18.87 11.05
N GLN A 28 15.80 -20.07 11.59
CA GLN A 28 16.39 -21.30 11.02
C GLN A 28 15.75 -21.71 9.68
N ASP A 29 14.49 -21.32 9.46
CA ASP A 29 13.64 -21.73 8.35
C ASP A 29 13.48 -20.66 7.24
N MET A 30 14.20 -19.53 7.36
CA MET A 30 14.11 -18.42 6.40
C MET A 30 15.50 -17.92 5.99
N VAL A 31 15.57 -17.20 4.86
CA VAL A 31 16.75 -16.47 4.40
C VAL A 31 16.33 -15.31 3.51
N VAL A 32 16.91 -14.13 3.74
CA VAL A 32 16.71 -12.98 2.85
C VAL A 32 17.63 -13.10 1.65
N VAL A 33 17.04 -13.34 0.49
CA VAL A 33 17.79 -13.56 -0.77
C VAL A 33 18.09 -12.25 -1.51
N GLY A 34 17.41 -11.16 -1.16
CA GLY A 34 17.63 -9.84 -1.75
C GLY A 34 16.85 -8.74 -1.07
N GLU A 35 17.17 -7.52 -1.45
CA GLU A 35 16.50 -6.29 -1.02
C GLU A 35 16.23 -5.41 -2.24
N ALA A 36 15.10 -4.70 -2.26
CA ALA A 36 14.74 -3.71 -3.27
C ALA A 36 14.24 -2.43 -2.59
N VAL A 37 14.40 -1.30 -3.27
CA VAL A 37 14.05 0.03 -2.74
C VAL A 37 12.83 0.66 -3.42
N CYS A 38 12.34 0.04 -4.50
CA CYS A 38 11.17 0.48 -5.26
C CYS A 38 10.56 -0.69 -6.04
N GLY A 39 9.40 -0.48 -6.65
CA GLY A 39 8.70 -1.51 -7.42
C GLY A 39 9.51 -2.01 -8.62
N GLU A 40 10.17 -1.11 -9.35
CA GLU A 40 10.98 -1.46 -10.53
C GLU A 40 12.14 -2.39 -10.17
N ASP A 41 12.88 -2.07 -9.09
CA ASP A 41 13.99 -2.89 -8.59
C ASP A 41 13.47 -4.27 -8.11
N ALA A 42 12.26 -4.31 -7.52
CA ALA A 42 11.62 -5.56 -7.11
C ALA A 42 11.32 -6.47 -8.30
N LEU A 43 10.83 -5.92 -9.44
CA LEU A 43 10.52 -6.69 -10.64
C LEU A 43 11.75 -7.39 -11.22
N GLU A 44 12.89 -6.68 -11.27
CA GLU A 44 14.16 -7.25 -11.74
C GLU A 44 14.64 -8.38 -10.81
N LYS A 45 14.59 -8.12 -9.49
CA LYS A 45 15.10 -9.07 -8.49
C LYS A 45 14.23 -10.31 -8.35
N VAL A 46 12.92 -10.20 -8.50
CA VAL A 46 12.02 -11.37 -8.46
C VAL A 46 12.37 -12.37 -9.56
N GLN A 47 12.67 -11.89 -10.77
CA GLN A 47 13.02 -12.76 -11.89
C GLN A 47 14.36 -13.48 -11.68
N VAL A 48 15.36 -12.77 -11.16
CA VAL A 48 16.72 -13.30 -10.97
C VAL A 48 16.82 -14.19 -9.73
N LEU A 49 16.22 -13.72 -8.62
CA LEU A 49 16.38 -14.37 -7.33
C LEU A 49 15.34 -15.45 -7.05
N GLN A 50 14.22 -15.50 -7.80
CA GLN A 50 13.16 -16.48 -7.61
C GLN A 50 12.79 -16.69 -6.13
N PRO A 51 12.32 -15.64 -5.40
CA PRO A 51 11.94 -15.75 -4.00
C PRO A 51 10.64 -16.56 -3.86
N ASP A 52 10.45 -17.20 -2.70
CA ASP A 52 9.18 -17.83 -2.32
C ASP A 52 8.17 -16.78 -1.86
N VAL A 53 8.67 -15.75 -1.14
CA VAL A 53 7.85 -14.66 -0.58
C VAL A 53 8.50 -13.31 -0.86
N VAL A 54 7.71 -12.35 -1.32
CA VAL A 54 8.07 -10.94 -1.42
C VAL A 54 7.35 -10.19 -0.30
N ILE A 55 8.11 -9.54 0.60
CA ILE A 55 7.56 -8.59 1.57
C ILE A 55 7.64 -7.21 0.94
N LEU A 56 6.50 -6.55 0.78
CA LEU A 56 6.34 -5.38 -0.07
C LEU A 56 5.63 -4.23 0.67
N ASP A 57 6.27 -3.07 0.73
CA ASP A 57 5.59 -1.85 1.18
C ASP A 57 4.71 -1.27 0.07
N ILE A 58 3.64 -0.57 0.46
CA ILE A 58 2.75 0.15 -0.47
C ILE A 58 3.39 1.46 -0.93
N SER A 59 3.93 2.23 0.01
CA SER A 59 4.39 3.61 -0.22
C SER A 59 5.86 3.66 -0.57
N MET A 60 6.17 3.57 -1.84
CA MET A 60 7.53 3.67 -2.36
C MET A 60 7.61 4.72 -3.47
N PRO A 61 8.80 5.31 -3.72
CA PRO A 61 9.00 6.19 -4.86
C PRO A 61 8.88 5.44 -6.19
N GLY A 62 8.38 6.11 -7.23
CA GLY A 62 8.13 5.50 -8.54
C GLY A 62 6.89 4.61 -8.53
N MET A 63 7.05 3.35 -8.87
CA MET A 63 5.98 2.36 -8.88
C MET A 63 5.54 2.03 -7.45
N SER A 64 4.25 2.21 -7.16
CA SER A 64 3.65 1.82 -5.88
C SER A 64 3.69 0.31 -5.65
N GLY A 65 3.66 -0.11 -4.37
CA GLY A 65 3.60 -1.55 -4.04
C GLY A 65 2.39 -2.25 -4.65
N ILE A 66 1.24 -1.60 -4.73
CA ILE A 66 0.01 -2.18 -5.33
C ILE A 66 0.19 -2.42 -6.83
N GLU A 67 0.78 -1.47 -7.56
CA GLU A 67 1.11 -1.65 -8.98
C GLU A 67 2.14 -2.76 -9.18
N ALA A 68 3.13 -2.85 -8.28
CA ALA A 68 4.16 -3.88 -8.33
C ALA A 68 3.57 -5.29 -8.16
N ILE A 69 2.53 -5.50 -7.31
CA ILE A 69 1.88 -6.80 -7.12
C ILE A 69 1.45 -7.40 -8.46
N ALA A 70 0.64 -6.67 -9.22
CA ALA A 70 0.09 -7.17 -10.47
C ALA A 70 1.20 -7.56 -11.48
N ARG A 71 2.27 -6.75 -11.56
CA ARG A 71 3.40 -7.01 -12.46
C ARG A 71 4.25 -8.19 -11.97
N ILE A 72 4.50 -8.30 -10.66
CA ILE A 72 5.22 -9.45 -10.06
C ILE A 72 4.44 -10.73 -10.34
N LYS A 73 3.12 -10.73 -10.16
CA LYS A 73 2.28 -11.90 -10.42
C LYS A 73 2.23 -12.31 -11.89
N GLN A 74 2.39 -11.37 -12.82
CA GLN A 74 2.53 -11.69 -14.24
C GLN A 74 3.87 -12.38 -14.55
N LEU A 75 4.96 -11.97 -13.88
CA LEU A 75 6.30 -12.54 -14.09
C LEU A 75 6.50 -13.86 -13.34
N THR A 76 5.97 -13.96 -12.13
CA THR A 76 6.12 -15.12 -11.22
C THR A 76 4.78 -15.37 -10.53
N PRO A 77 3.85 -16.11 -11.17
CA PRO A 77 2.49 -16.34 -10.63
C PRO A 77 2.48 -17.00 -9.25
N ASP A 78 3.46 -17.86 -9.01
CA ASP A 78 3.54 -18.68 -7.80
C ASP A 78 4.18 -17.98 -6.61
N VAL A 79 4.79 -16.80 -6.76
CA VAL A 79 5.41 -16.09 -5.64
C VAL A 79 4.34 -15.62 -4.64
N GLY A 80 4.57 -15.82 -3.35
CA GLY A 80 3.74 -15.25 -2.30
C GLY A 80 4.04 -13.76 -2.12
N ILE A 81 3.02 -12.90 -2.02
CA ILE A 81 3.21 -11.47 -1.79
C ILE A 81 2.56 -11.11 -0.47
N LEU A 82 3.37 -10.67 0.50
CA LEU A 82 2.95 -10.18 1.80
C LEU A 82 3.14 -8.66 1.86
N MET A 83 2.04 -7.93 1.98
CA MET A 83 2.10 -6.49 2.21
C MET A 83 2.53 -6.20 3.65
N LEU A 84 3.53 -5.33 3.82
CA LEU A 84 3.98 -4.83 5.12
C LEU A 84 3.95 -3.30 5.09
N THR A 85 2.94 -2.68 5.70
CA THR A 85 2.64 -1.27 5.47
C THR A 85 2.13 -0.55 6.71
N MET A 86 2.20 0.80 6.68
CA MET A 86 1.57 1.66 7.69
C MET A 86 0.09 1.96 7.38
N HIS A 87 -0.42 1.54 6.22
CA HIS A 87 -1.79 1.86 5.81
C HIS A 87 -2.79 0.89 6.44
N GLU A 88 -3.73 1.43 7.24
CA GLU A 88 -4.81 0.68 7.89
C GLU A 88 -6.14 0.79 7.13
N ALA A 89 -6.21 1.65 6.10
CA ALA A 89 -7.43 1.88 5.37
C ALA A 89 -7.83 0.66 4.51
N GLU A 90 -9.12 0.35 4.55
CA GLU A 90 -9.71 -0.81 3.86
C GLU A 90 -9.44 -0.80 2.35
N GLU A 91 -9.43 0.38 1.74
CA GLU A 91 -9.21 0.53 0.31
C GLU A 91 -7.87 -0.04 -0.14
N TYR A 92 -6.80 0.15 0.65
CA TYR A 92 -5.48 -0.43 0.36
C TYR A 92 -5.47 -1.95 0.48
N LEU A 93 -6.15 -2.47 1.50
CA LEU A 93 -6.32 -3.91 1.68
C LEU A 93 -7.05 -4.52 0.48
N GLN A 94 -8.19 -3.95 0.10
CA GLN A 94 -8.98 -4.44 -1.04
C GLN A 94 -8.18 -4.40 -2.34
N GLN A 95 -7.52 -3.28 -2.63
CA GLN A 95 -6.70 -3.12 -3.83
C GLN A 95 -5.55 -4.13 -3.88
N ALA A 96 -4.85 -4.32 -2.75
CA ALA A 96 -3.74 -5.28 -2.66
C ALA A 96 -4.23 -6.72 -2.90
N MET A 97 -5.33 -7.12 -2.26
CA MET A 97 -5.90 -8.46 -2.43
C MET A 97 -6.41 -8.69 -3.86
N GLN A 98 -7.07 -7.70 -4.46
CA GLN A 98 -7.51 -7.76 -5.86
C GLN A 98 -6.35 -7.83 -6.84
N ALA A 99 -5.23 -7.17 -6.55
CA ALA A 99 -4.01 -7.23 -7.35
C ALA A 99 -3.27 -8.57 -7.22
N GLY A 100 -3.62 -9.41 -6.23
CA GLY A 100 -3.06 -10.75 -6.02
C GLY A 100 -2.12 -10.89 -4.83
N ALA A 101 -2.18 -9.98 -3.84
CA ALA A 101 -1.46 -10.18 -2.57
C ALA A 101 -1.98 -11.44 -1.86
N SER A 102 -1.08 -12.15 -1.18
CA SER A 102 -1.38 -13.34 -0.38
C SER A 102 -1.50 -13.02 1.10
N GLY A 103 -1.12 -11.82 1.52
CA GLY A 103 -1.26 -11.40 2.91
C GLY A 103 -1.09 -9.89 3.10
N TYR A 104 -1.55 -9.41 4.27
CA TYR A 104 -1.51 -8.00 4.63
C TYR A 104 -1.25 -7.86 6.13
N VAL A 105 -0.14 -7.22 6.47
CA VAL A 105 0.33 -7.00 7.84
C VAL A 105 0.70 -5.53 8.01
N LEU A 106 0.38 -4.97 9.17
CA LEU A 106 0.76 -3.60 9.51
C LEU A 106 2.18 -3.57 10.09
N LYS A 107 2.96 -2.54 9.77
CA LYS A 107 4.33 -2.35 10.30
C LYS A 107 4.37 -2.20 11.84
N LYS A 108 3.21 -2.00 12.50
CA LYS A 108 3.05 -2.00 13.97
C LYS A 108 2.81 -3.40 14.57
N ALA A 109 2.64 -4.41 13.74
CA ALA A 109 2.40 -5.79 14.22
C ALA A 109 3.59 -6.33 15.01
N ALA A 110 3.32 -7.30 15.87
CA ALA A 110 4.37 -7.98 16.62
C ALA A 110 5.26 -8.84 15.72
N ASP A 111 6.54 -8.97 16.09
CA ASP A 111 7.51 -9.76 15.32
C ASP A 111 7.05 -11.20 15.07
N SER A 112 6.39 -11.83 16.05
CA SER A 112 5.84 -13.20 15.94
C SER A 112 4.76 -13.30 14.86
N GLU A 113 3.93 -12.28 14.72
CA GLU A 113 2.87 -12.23 13.71
C GLU A 113 3.45 -12.12 12.30
N LEU A 114 4.49 -11.30 12.12
CA LEU A 114 5.16 -11.17 10.84
C LEU A 114 5.81 -12.50 10.41
N LEU A 115 6.43 -13.25 11.33
CA LEU A 115 6.97 -14.58 11.04
C LEU A 115 5.87 -15.57 10.66
N GLU A 116 4.75 -15.55 11.36
CA GLU A 116 3.60 -16.40 11.05
C GLU A 116 3.03 -16.08 9.67
N ALA A 117 2.89 -14.79 9.35
CA ALA A 117 2.43 -14.33 8.04
C ALA A 117 3.35 -14.83 6.91
N VAL A 118 4.67 -14.69 7.05
CA VAL A 118 5.62 -15.18 6.03
C VAL A 118 5.51 -16.69 5.86
N ARG A 119 5.39 -17.45 6.96
CA ARG A 119 5.22 -18.91 6.91
C ARG A 119 3.92 -19.32 6.23
N ALA A 120 2.81 -18.64 6.51
CA ALA A 120 1.52 -18.90 5.90
C ALA A 120 1.58 -18.62 4.38
N VAL A 121 2.09 -17.44 3.99
CA VAL A 121 2.23 -17.06 2.59
C VAL A 121 3.16 -18.00 1.82
N ALA A 122 4.26 -18.47 2.43
CA ALA A 122 5.14 -19.47 1.84
C ALA A 122 4.43 -20.82 1.59
N ARG A 123 3.42 -21.17 2.39
CA ARG A 123 2.56 -22.35 2.19
C ARG A 123 1.41 -22.11 1.21
N LYS A 124 1.36 -20.93 0.56
CA LYS A 124 0.26 -20.49 -0.33
C LYS A 124 -1.07 -20.29 0.40
N GLU A 125 -1.02 -20.04 1.70
CA GLU A 125 -2.17 -19.66 2.51
C GLU A 125 -2.33 -18.14 2.49
N ILE A 126 -3.57 -17.66 2.64
CA ILE A 126 -3.85 -16.22 2.81
C ILE A 126 -3.65 -15.87 4.29
N PHE A 127 -2.92 -14.78 4.55
CA PHE A 127 -2.74 -14.24 5.89
C PHE A 127 -3.26 -12.80 6.00
N LEU A 128 -4.21 -12.58 6.88
CA LEU A 128 -4.71 -11.25 7.21
C LEU A 128 -4.69 -11.07 8.73
N HIS A 129 -4.15 -9.92 9.19
CA HIS A 129 -4.31 -9.53 10.58
C HIS A 129 -5.80 -9.53 10.96
N PRO A 130 -6.21 -9.98 12.16
CA PRO A 130 -7.62 -10.07 12.55
C PRO A 130 -8.42 -8.78 12.36
N GLU A 131 -7.82 -7.60 12.65
CA GLU A 131 -8.46 -6.30 12.39
C GLU A 131 -8.73 -6.08 10.91
N MET A 132 -7.79 -6.44 10.03
CA MET A 132 -7.92 -6.31 8.59
C MET A 132 -8.93 -7.33 8.03
N ALA A 133 -8.96 -8.54 8.56
CA ALA A 133 -9.94 -9.55 8.20
C ALA A 133 -11.38 -9.09 8.54
N ASN A 134 -11.57 -8.48 9.72
CA ASN A 134 -12.87 -7.92 10.12
C ASN A 134 -13.32 -6.79 9.19
N LEU A 135 -12.43 -5.89 8.79
CA LEU A 135 -12.74 -4.83 7.83
C LEU A 135 -13.21 -5.42 6.49
N LEU A 136 -12.49 -6.41 5.97
CA LEU A 136 -12.85 -7.07 4.72
C LEU A 136 -14.21 -7.81 4.82
N ILE A 137 -14.48 -8.47 5.94
CA ILE A 137 -15.78 -9.14 6.17
C ILE A 137 -16.92 -8.11 6.24
N GLN A 138 -16.71 -7.00 6.94
CA GLN A 138 -17.71 -5.93 7.04
C GLN A 138 -18.04 -5.33 5.66
N SER A 139 -17.06 -5.13 4.80
CA SER A 139 -17.31 -4.62 3.44
C SER A 139 -18.07 -5.60 2.56
N ILE A 140 -17.87 -6.90 2.75
CA ILE A 140 -18.62 -7.93 2.03
C ILE A 140 -20.06 -8.07 2.56
N LEU A 141 -20.24 -7.99 3.88
CA LEU A 141 -21.55 -8.14 4.52
C LEU A 141 -22.41 -6.88 4.40
N HIS A 142 -21.79 -5.71 4.33
CA HIS A 142 -22.43 -4.42 4.15
C HIS A 142 -21.88 -3.75 2.89
N PRO A 143 -22.13 -4.33 1.70
CA PRO A 143 -21.75 -3.63 0.48
C PRO A 143 -22.50 -2.31 0.48
N VAL A 144 -21.75 -1.20 0.50
CA VAL A 144 -22.35 0.11 0.25
C VAL A 144 -22.93 0.02 -1.15
N THR A 145 -24.24 -0.13 -1.22
CA THR A 145 -24.99 -0.14 -2.48
C THR A 145 -24.87 1.24 -3.11
N THR A 146 -23.82 1.43 -3.87
CA THR A 146 -23.69 2.55 -4.78
C THR A 146 -24.37 2.17 -6.10
N GLU A 147 -25.71 2.18 -6.10
CA GLU A 147 -26.43 2.39 -7.34
C GLU A 147 -26.07 3.78 -7.86
N GLY A 148 -25.31 3.80 -8.90
CA GLY A 148 -25.14 4.98 -9.75
C GLY A 148 -23.95 5.88 -9.48
N SER A 149 -22.71 5.40 -9.45
CA SER A 149 -21.59 6.31 -9.64
C SER A 149 -20.56 5.79 -10.64
N LYS A 150 -20.44 6.56 -11.70
CA LYS A 150 -19.26 6.69 -12.55
C LYS A 150 -18.02 6.72 -11.66
N LYS A 151 -16.93 6.08 -12.10
CA LYS A 151 -15.59 6.04 -11.49
C LYS A 151 -15.30 7.24 -10.56
N SER A 152 -15.72 7.19 -9.30
CA SER A 152 -15.25 8.14 -8.30
C SER A 152 -13.87 7.66 -7.87
N LEU A 153 -12.88 8.40 -8.26
CA LEU A 153 -11.51 8.26 -7.76
C LEU A 153 -11.58 8.45 -6.24
N ASN A 154 -11.37 7.37 -5.46
CA ASN A 154 -11.59 7.38 -4.01
C ASN A 154 -10.55 8.27 -3.31
N LEU A 155 -10.93 9.53 -3.11
CA LEU A 155 -10.22 10.41 -2.21
C LEU A 155 -10.59 10.03 -0.77
N SER A 156 -9.60 9.92 0.11
CA SER A 156 -9.86 9.75 1.54
C SER A 156 -10.63 10.95 2.11
N ALA A 157 -11.30 10.80 3.25
CA ALA A 157 -12.03 11.90 3.90
C ALA A 157 -11.14 13.15 4.02
N ARG A 158 -9.88 12.98 4.41
CA ARG A 158 -8.91 14.08 4.56
C ARG A 158 -8.49 14.70 3.23
N GLU A 159 -8.33 13.92 2.18
CA GLU A 159 -8.08 14.40 0.82
C GLU A 159 -9.29 15.16 0.28
N THR A 160 -10.49 14.70 0.56
CA THR A 160 -11.74 15.39 0.21
C THR A 160 -11.83 16.75 0.89
N GLU A 161 -11.52 16.85 2.18
CA GLU A 161 -11.49 18.13 2.91
C GLU A 161 -10.47 19.09 2.29
N VAL A 162 -9.24 18.61 2.03
CA VAL A 162 -8.20 19.40 1.38
C VAL A 162 -8.64 19.82 -0.03
N LEU A 163 -9.25 18.92 -0.82
CA LEU A 163 -9.75 19.25 -2.16
C LEU A 163 -10.83 20.37 -2.12
N LYS A 164 -11.77 20.27 -1.19
CA LYS A 164 -12.81 21.30 -1.00
C LYS A 164 -12.19 22.67 -0.71
N LEU A 165 -11.26 22.75 0.24
CA LEU A 165 -10.60 24.00 0.59
C LEU A 165 -9.73 24.55 -0.55
N VAL A 166 -9.03 23.68 -1.29
CA VAL A 166 -8.32 24.08 -2.52
C VAL A 166 -9.27 24.66 -3.55
N ALA A 167 -10.43 24.06 -3.74
CA ALA A 167 -11.43 24.48 -4.72
C ALA A 167 -12.12 25.79 -4.30
N LEU A 168 -12.32 26.00 -3.00
CA LEU A 168 -12.81 27.26 -2.43
C LEU A 168 -11.78 28.40 -2.46
N GLY A 169 -10.56 28.15 -2.89
CA GLY A 169 -9.55 29.18 -3.10
C GLY A 169 -8.53 29.33 -1.98
N HIS A 170 -8.59 28.56 -0.90
CA HIS A 170 -7.68 28.65 0.23
C HIS A 170 -6.21 28.35 -0.17
N THR A 171 -5.29 29.09 0.45
CA THR A 171 -3.85 28.83 0.35
C THR A 171 -3.43 27.64 1.20
N ASN A 172 -2.27 27.02 0.93
CA ASN A 172 -1.76 25.93 1.75
C ASN A 172 -1.63 26.28 3.25
N LYS A 173 -1.34 27.56 3.54
CA LYS A 173 -1.25 28.08 4.91
C LYS A 173 -2.62 28.11 5.61
N GLU A 174 -3.64 28.62 4.92
CA GLU A 174 -5.01 28.68 5.44
C GLU A 174 -5.58 27.27 5.63
N ILE A 175 -5.36 26.36 4.67
CA ILE A 175 -5.74 24.95 4.78
C ILE A 175 -5.06 24.29 5.98
N GLY A 176 -3.76 24.56 6.18
CA GLY A 176 -3.02 24.03 7.32
C GLY A 176 -3.58 24.51 8.66
N GLN A 177 -3.99 25.80 8.74
CA GLN A 177 -4.62 26.37 9.94
C GLN A 177 -6.01 25.78 10.19
N GLU A 178 -6.84 25.67 9.16
CA GLU A 178 -8.22 25.17 9.28
C GLU A 178 -8.27 23.68 9.64
N LEU A 179 -7.34 22.91 9.13
CA LEU A 179 -7.29 21.48 9.34
C LEU A 179 -6.32 21.02 10.45
N ASP A 180 -5.69 21.97 11.16
CA ASP A 180 -4.69 21.74 12.22
C ASP A 180 -3.54 20.82 11.79
N VAL A 181 -2.96 21.09 10.61
CA VAL A 181 -1.82 20.34 10.07
C VAL A 181 -0.73 21.26 9.52
N SER A 182 0.48 20.74 9.37
CA SER A 182 1.58 21.50 8.77
C SER A 182 1.34 21.79 7.28
N ILE A 183 1.93 22.87 6.77
CA ILE A 183 1.88 23.23 5.33
C ILE A 183 2.43 22.06 4.49
N LYS A 184 3.50 21.40 4.96
CA LYS A 184 4.09 20.22 4.30
C LYS A 184 3.10 19.05 4.21
N THR A 185 2.28 18.85 5.23
CA THR A 185 1.21 17.84 5.24
C THR A 185 0.15 18.16 4.18
N VAL A 186 -0.26 19.43 4.06
CA VAL A 186 -1.20 19.88 3.03
C VAL A 186 -0.63 19.64 1.62
N GLU A 187 0.64 19.95 1.40
CA GLU A 187 1.32 19.68 0.13
C GLU A 187 1.34 18.21 -0.22
N THR A 188 1.58 17.35 0.77
CA THR A 188 1.53 15.89 0.60
C THR A 188 0.14 15.41 0.19
N HIS A 189 -0.92 15.90 0.86
CA HIS A 189 -2.29 15.58 0.46
C HIS A 189 -2.62 16.06 -0.95
N LYS A 190 -2.21 17.28 -1.31
CA LYS A 190 -2.41 17.82 -2.66
C LYS A 190 -1.71 16.98 -3.72
N ALA A 191 -0.47 16.57 -3.50
CA ALA A 191 0.26 15.70 -4.41
C ALA A 191 -0.47 14.35 -4.62
N ARG A 192 -0.99 13.75 -3.54
CA ARG A 192 -1.79 12.52 -3.61
C ARG A 192 -3.10 12.72 -4.37
N ILE A 193 -3.82 13.82 -4.11
CA ILE A 193 -5.05 14.15 -4.84
C ILE A 193 -4.74 14.30 -6.34
N MET A 194 -3.68 15.04 -6.69
CA MET A 194 -3.25 15.22 -8.08
C MET A 194 -2.91 13.88 -8.74
N GLY A 195 -2.16 13.00 -8.06
CA GLY A 195 -1.86 11.65 -8.56
C GLY A 195 -3.11 10.79 -8.77
N LYS A 196 -4.08 10.86 -7.84
CA LYS A 196 -5.34 10.11 -7.93
C LYS A 196 -6.28 10.66 -9.02
N THR A 197 -6.36 11.98 -9.19
CA THR A 197 -7.28 12.64 -10.13
C THR A 197 -6.70 12.82 -11.53
N GLY A 198 -5.40 12.61 -11.72
CA GLY A 198 -4.69 12.90 -12.96
C GLY A 198 -4.57 14.40 -13.26
N CYS A 199 -4.86 15.27 -12.28
CA CYS A 199 -4.78 16.72 -12.43
C CYS A 199 -3.33 17.18 -12.20
N GLU A 200 -2.78 17.97 -13.12
CA GLU A 200 -1.42 18.52 -12.98
C GLU A 200 -1.41 19.95 -12.39
N ARG A 201 -2.55 20.65 -12.45
CA ARG A 201 -2.67 22.05 -12.07
C ARG A 201 -3.81 22.28 -11.10
N ARG A 202 -3.66 23.32 -10.24
CA ARG A 202 -4.72 23.72 -9.30
C ARG A 202 -6.06 24.01 -10.00
N SER A 203 -6.04 24.65 -11.16
CA SER A 203 -7.26 24.94 -11.94
C SER A 203 -8.01 23.69 -12.39
N GLU A 204 -7.30 22.60 -12.62
CA GLU A 204 -7.88 21.31 -12.97
C GLU A 204 -8.51 20.64 -11.75
N LEU A 205 -7.87 20.74 -10.56
CA LEU A 205 -8.47 20.30 -9.30
C LEU A 205 -9.77 21.03 -8.98
N VAL A 206 -9.83 22.35 -9.21
CA VAL A 206 -11.06 23.15 -9.01
C VAL A 206 -12.17 22.64 -9.94
N ARG A 207 -11.87 22.47 -11.21
CA ARG A 207 -12.83 21.95 -12.20
C ARG A 207 -13.29 20.53 -11.85
N TYR A 208 -12.38 19.68 -11.46
CA TYR A 208 -12.68 18.33 -10.97
C TYR A 208 -13.63 18.36 -9.77
N ALA A 209 -13.35 19.20 -8.77
CA ALA A 209 -14.19 19.35 -7.58
C ALA A 209 -15.62 19.79 -7.91
N MET A 210 -15.78 20.71 -8.87
CA MET A 210 -17.09 21.14 -9.37
C MET A 210 -17.83 20.02 -10.14
N GLN A 211 -17.13 19.30 -11.01
CA GLN A 211 -17.73 18.23 -11.83
C GLN A 211 -18.18 17.01 -11.01
N GLU A 212 -17.46 16.71 -9.95
CA GLU A 212 -17.76 15.58 -9.06
C GLU A 212 -18.65 15.99 -7.86
N GLY A 213 -19.08 17.24 -7.78
CA GLY A 213 -20.03 17.69 -6.77
C GLY A 213 -19.45 17.86 -5.36
N TYR A 214 -18.13 18.08 -5.25
CA TYR A 214 -17.50 18.36 -3.95
C TYR A 214 -17.77 19.80 -3.47
N ILE A 215 -18.04 20.70 -4.39
CA ILE A 215 -18.45 22.10 -4.16
C ILE A 215 -19.51 22.50 -5.17
#